data_3dce745bb3f9d47ac32f67f3d58bc15e
#
_entry.id   3dce745bb3f9d47ac32f67f3d58bc15e
#
_cell.length_a   1.000
_cell.length_b   1.000
_cell.length_c   1.000
_cell.angle_alpha   90.00
_cell.angle_beta   90.00
_cell.angle_gamma   90.00
#
_symmetry.space_group_name_H-M   'P 1'
#
loop_
_entity.id
_entity.type
_entity.pdbx_description
1 polymer ?
#
loop_
_entity_poly.entity_id
_entity_poly.type
_entity_poly.pdbx_seq_one_letter_code
_entity_poly.pdbx_strand_id
1 'polypeptide(L)' 'MEFTAKQIAAFIGGEIVGDENATVCTFAKIEEGMPGALSFLANPKYTSYIYDTQSSIVLVNKDFIAEQPVKATLIKTAN' A
#
# COMPACT_ATOMS: atom_id res chain seq x y z
N MET A 1 -7.93 14.99 6.51
CA MET A 1 -8.14 13.86 7.43
C MET A 1 -7.08 12.80 7.14
N GLU A 2 -6.46 12.27 8.18
CA GLU A 2 -5.42 11.27 8.02
C GLU A 2 -5.84 9.93 8.59
N PHE A 3 -5.35 8.86 7.97
CA PHE A 3 -5.54 7.50 8.47
C PHE A 3 -4.19 6.82 8.56
N THR A 4 -3.99 6.04 9.63
CA THR A 4 -2.77 5.24 9.75
C THR A 4 -2.97 3.88 9.07
N ALA A 5 -1.86 3.22 8.75
CA ALA A 5 -1.92 1.86 8.21
C ALA A 5 -2.66 0.94 9.19
N LYS A 6 -2.42 1.13 10.50
CA LYS A 6 -3.09 0.34 11.52
C LYS A 6 -4.60 0.49 11.47
N GLN A 7 -5.08 1.74 11.30
CA GLN A 7 -6.52 2.00 11.21
C GLN A 7 -7.12 1.37 9.95
N ILE A 8 -6.43 1.52 8.82
CA ILE A 8 -6.92 0.97 7.56
C ILE A 8 -6.95 -0.55 7.63
N ALA A 9 -5.87 -1.17 8.12
CA ALA A 9 -5.80 -2.62 8.22
C ALA A 9 -6.91 -3.17 9.13
N ALA A 10 -7.18 -2.50 10.24
CA ALA A 10 -8.25 -2.93 11.15
C ALA A 10 -9.61 -2.85 10.47
N PHE A 11 -9.81 -1.80 9.66
CA PHE A 11 -11.08 -1.57 8.99
C PHE A 11 -11.38 -2.62 7.92
N ILE A 12 -10.36 -3.03 7.15
CA ILE A 12 -10.55 -3.96 6.03
C ILE A 12 -10.13 -5.38 6.35
N GLY A 13 -9.60 -5.62 7.56
CA GLY A 13 -9.12 -6.95 7.93
C GLY A 13 -7.83 -7.34 7.24
N GLY A 14 -6.96 -6.37 6.99
CA GLY A 14 -5.71 -6.62 6.29
C GLY A 14 -4.53 -6.87 7.20
N GLU A 15 -3.45 -7.36 6.61
CA GLU A 15 -2.19 -7.60 7.32
C GLU A 15 -1.17 -6.54 6.91
N ILE A 16 -0.53 -5.89 7.89
CA ILE A 16 0.45 -4.84 7.62
C ILE A 16 1.83 -5.44 7.45
N VAL A 17 2.53 -5.02 6.39
CA VAL A 17 3.93 -5.33 6.19
C VAL A 17 4.65 -4.00 6.08
N GLY A 18 5.33 -3.61 7.15
CA GLY A 18 6.03 -2.34 7.23
C GLY A 18 5.60 -1.53 8.44
N ASP A 19 5.52 -0.21 8.26
CA ASP A 19 5.24 0.73 9.35
C ASP A 19 3.74 0.89 9.58
N GLU A 20 3.25 0.37 10.72
CA GLU A 20 1.83 0.49 11.05
C GLU A 20 1.40 1.93 11.33
N ASN A 21 2.36 2.80 11.56
CA ASN A 21 2.09 4.22 11.84
C ASN A 21 2.19 5.10 10.60
N ALA A 22 2.45 4.52 9.44
CA ALA A 22 2.44 5.28 8.18
C ALA A 22 1.06 5.89 7.99
N THR A 23 1.01 7.15 7.55
CA THR A 23 -0.26 7.88 7.41
C THR A 23 -0.53 8.24 5.98
N VAL A 24 -1.80 8.27 5.62
CA VAL A 24 -2.24 8.73 4.31
C VAL A 24 -3.39 9.71 4.48
N CYS A 25 -3.50 10.64 3.53
CA CYS A 25 -4.57 11.64 3.53
C CYS A 25 -5.21 11.77 2.15
N THR A 26 -4.73 11.03 1.16
CA THR A 26 -5.26 11.10 -0.20
C THR A 26 -5.05 9.76 -0.90
N PHE A 27 -5.57 9.65 -2.11
CA PHE A 27 -5.42 8.48 -2.97
C PHE A 27 -4.61 8.86 -4.20
N ALA A 28 -3.89 7.90 -4.76
CA ALA A 28 -3.20 8.09 -6.02
C ALA A 28 -3.06 6.75 -6.72
N LYS A 29 -2.99 6.79 -8.05
CA LYS A 29 -2.63 5.59 -8.81
C LYS A 29 -1.22 5.19 -8.44
N ILE A 30 -0.94 3.89 -8.48
CA ILE A 30 0.38 3.40 -8.06
C ILE A 30 1.51 4.01 -8.90
N GLU A 31 1.26 4.26 -10.19
CA GLU A 31 2.25 4.86 -11.08
C GLU A 31 2.40 6.37 -10.86
N GLU A 32 1.48 6.98 -10.10
CA GLU A 32 1.51 8.41 -9.80
C GLU A 32 1.59 8.65 -8.30
N GLY A 33 2.14 7.68 -7.56
CA GLY A 33 2.19 7.74 -6.11
C GLY A 33 2.98 8.92 -5.59
N MET A 34 2.58 9.40 -4.42
CA MET A 34 3.23 10.51 -3.74
C MET A 34 3.18 10.26 -2.23
N PRO A 35 4.08 10.91 -1.45
CA PRO A 35 4.01 10.78 0.01
C PRO A 35 2.64 11.21 0.52
N GLY A 36 2.10 10.43 1.45
CA GLY A 36 0.77 10.67 1.99
C GLY A 36 -0.36 10.05 1.19
N ALA A 37 -0.05 9.33 0.11
CA ALA A 37 -1.08 8.70 -0.71
C ALA A 37 -1.25 7.22 -0.39
N LEU A 38 -2.49 6.76 -0.54
CA LEU A 38 -2.84 5.35 -0.51
C LEU A 38 -3.05 4.90 -1.94
N SER A 39 -2.37 3.84 -2.34
CA SER A 39 -2.48 3.28 -3.69
C SER A 39 -2.93 1.83 -3.64
N PHE A 40 -3.37 1.30 -4.78
CA PHE A 40 -3.78 -0.10 -4.92
C PHE A 40 -2.89 -0.78 -5.95
N LEU A 41 -2.60 -2.05 -5.72
CA LEU A 41 -2.00 -2.91 -6.74
C LEU A 41 -3.00 -4.03 -7.01
N ALA A 42 -3.92 -3.81 -7.92
CA ALA A 42 -4.95 -4.79 -8.26
C ALA A 42 -4.65 -5.53 -9.56
N ASN A 43 -3.97 -4.88 -10.49
CA ASN A 43 -3.67 -5.46 -11.79
C ASN A 43 -2.20 -5.86 -11.86
N PRO A 44 -1.89 -7.16 -12.12
CA PRO A 44 -0.50 -7.61 -12.20
C PRO A 44 0.35 -6.84 -13.21
N LYS A 45 -0.28 -6.22 -14.19
CA LYS A 45 0.41 -5.40 -15.17
C LYS A 45 1.20 -4.26 -14.52
N TYR A 46 0.73 -3.79 -13.35
CA TYR A 46 1.36 -2.66 -12.67
C TYR A 46 2.25 -3.08 -11.51
N THR A 47 2.54 -4.37 -11.36
CA THR A 47 3.33 -4.86 -10.24
C THR A 47 4.67 -4.16 -10.10
N SER A 48 5.35 -3.88 -11.21
CA SER A 48 6.68 -3.26 -11.16
C SER A 48 6.67 -1.88 -10.50
N TYR A 49 5.56 -1.18 -10.56
CA TYR A 49 5.47 0.15 -9.96
C TYR A 49 5.58 0.14 -8.45
N ILE A 50 5.29 -1.00 -7.81
CA ILE A 50 5.32 -1.06 -6.34
C ILE A 50 6.72 -0.83 -5.78
N TYR A 51 7.76 -1.12 -6.58
CA TYR A 51 9.14 -0.96 -6.15
C TYR A 51 9.63 0.48 -6.24
N ASP A 52 8.92 1.31 -7.00
CA ASP A 52 9.32 2.70 -7.24
C ASP A 52 8.31 3.71 -6.72
N THR A 53 7.12 3.27 -6.32
CA THR A 53 6.06 4.20 -5.93
C THR A 53 6.46 5.02 -4.71
N GLN A 54 6.06 6.29 -4.70
CA GLN A 54 6.26 7.19 -3.56
C GLN A 54 5.06 7.18 -2.62
N SER A 55 4.03 6.41 -2.93
CA SER A 55 2.87 6.30 -2.03
C SER A 55 3.30 5.73 -0.69
N SER A 56 2.70 6.23 0.38
CA SER A 56 3.07 5.80 1.72
C SER A 56 2.54 4.41 2.05
N ILE A 57 1.35 4.07 1.55
CA ILE A 57 0.72 2.78 1.79
C ILE A 57 0.20 2.24 0.47
N VAL A 58 0.40 0.95 0.22
CA VAL A 58 -0.16 0.28 -0.97
C VAL A 58 -0.95 -0.94 -0.52
N LEU A 59 -2.20 -1.02 -0.96
CA LEU A 59 -3.03 -2.20 -0.74
C LEU A 59 -2.68 -3.24 -1.80
N VAL A 60 -2.40 -4.46 -1.36
CA VAL A 60 -2.03 -5.55 -2.26
C VAL A 60 -2.85 -6.80 -1.92
N ASN A 61 -2.89 -7.73 -2.86
CA ASN A 61 -3.53 -9.02 -2.63
C ASN A 61 -2.73 -9.80 -1.57
N LYS A 62 -3.44 -10.59 -0.77
CA LYS A 62 -2.80 -11.38 0.31
C LYS A 62 -1.71 -12.31 -0.20
N ASP A 63 -1.77 -12.69 -1.48
CA ASP A 63 -0.79 -13.61 -2.07
C ASP A 63 0.42 -12.89 -2.66
N PHE A 64 0.44 -11.57 -2.59
CA PHE A 64 1.56 -10.81 -3.13
C PHE A 64 2.83 -11.08 -2.34
N ILE A 65 3.91 -11.38 -3.05
CA ILE A 65 5.23 -11.57 -2.46
C ILE A 65 6.19 -10.64 -3.21
N ALA A 66 6.81 -9.73 -2.45
CA ALA A 66 7.76 -8.79 -3.05
C ALA A 66 9.05 -9.51 -3.42
N GLU A 67 9.54 -9.26 -4.63
CA GLU A 67 10.80 -9.85 -5.10
C GLU A 67 11.98 -8.89 -4.90
N GLN A 68 11.70 -7.67 -4.48
CA GLN A 68 12.69 -6.63 -4.22
C GLN A 68 12.22 -5.84 -3.01
N PRO A 69 13.11 -5.06 -2.37
CA PRO A 69 12.69 -4.20 -1.26
C PRO A 69 11.62 -3.22 -1.70
N VAL A 70 10.61 -3.02 -0.86
CA VAL A 70 9.53 -2.09 -1.10
C VAL A 70 9.57 -1.01 -0.04
N LYS A 71 9.64 0.25 -0.46
CA LYS A 71 9.72 1.37 0.45
C LYS A 71 8.38 1.65 1.13
N ALA A 72 7.29 1.48 0.41
CA ALA A 72 5.95 1.73 0.94
C ALA A 72 5.57 0.67 1.98
N THR A 73 4.67 1.05 2.88
CA THR A 73 4.05 0.09 3.76
C THR A 73 2.96 -0.63 2.97
N LEU A 74 2.92 -1.95 3.09
CA LEU A 74 1.94 -2.76 2.39
C LEU A 74 0.85 -3.20 3.35
N ILE A 75 -0.39 -3.25 2.85
CA ILE A 75 -1.49 -3.88 3.57
C ILE A 75 -2.02 -4.97 2.68
N LYS A 76 -1.88 -6.22 3.12
CA LYS A 76 -2.33 -7.39 2.36
C LYS A 76 -3.78 -7.67 2.73
N THR A 77 -4.61 -7.80 1.72
CA THR A 77 -6.05 -8.03 1.92
C THR A 77 -6.53 -9.16 1.03
N ALA A 78 -7.56 -9.86 1.51
CA ALA A 78 -8.12 -11.01 0.81
C ALA A 78 -8.93 -10.64 -0.44
N ASN A 79 -9.25 -9.37 -0.62
CA ASN A 79 -10.05 -8.95 -1.78
C ASN A 79 -9.18 -8.41 -2.90
#